data_8e0521135d5f3eba496d08a08945f07f
#
_entry.id   8e0521135d5f3eba496d08a08945f07f
#
_cell.length_a   1.000
_cell.length_b   1.000
_cell.length_c   1.000
_cell.angle_alpha   90.00
_cell.angle_beta   90.00
_cell.angle_gamma   90.00
#
_symmetry.space_group_name_H-M   'P 1'
#
loop_
_entity.id
_entity.type
_entity.pdbx_description
1 polymer ?
#
loop_
_entity_poly.entity_id
_entity_poly.type
_entity_poly.pdbx_seq_one_letter_code
_entity_poly.pdbx_strand_id
1 'polypeptide(L)'
;EALLLEAGKPFKHTLAALGGNLRKVVGCLITHEHGDHAGRISEVLNYAVPVFASQGTIEGAEKYIRSNYQPNAIRAGAGGYERLNLGGFTVIPFPAKHDAAEPLGFYIWHEETGGILFATDTYYLPCTFKGLSNILIECNYDPDILARRVANGDIPEVLQERVRRSHLSYYTCLDALRANDLTAVNNIVLIHISDGNGDGVAFREGIAKATGKTVHIAKPGLKIKFNKTPF
;
A
#
# COMPACT_ATOMS: atom_id res chain seq x y z
N GLU A 1 -0.97 -14.23 13.99
CA GLU A 1 -1.46 -12.85 14.09
C GLU A 1 -1.81 -12.29 12.71
N ALA A 2 -2.56 -11.18 12.65
CA ALA A 2 -2.94 -10.52 11.41
C ALA A 2 -2.85 -9.00 11.57
N LEU A 3 -2.25 -8.34 10.59
CA LEU A 3 -2.21 -6.89 10.45
C LEU A 3 -3.00 -6.52 9.19
N LEU A 4 -3.96 -5.62 9.32
CA LEU A 4 -4.77 -5.13 8.21
C LEU A 4 -4.07 -3.93 7.58
N LEU A 5 -4.15 -3.84 6.26
CA LEU A 5 -3.68 -2.71 5.48
C LEU A 5 -4.88 -2.13 4.74
N GLU A 6 -5.15 -0.86 4.97
CA GLU A 6 -6.25 -0.07 4.41
C GLU A 6 -7.67 -0.45 4.89
N ALA A 7 -8.54 0.54 4.82
CA ALA A 7 -9.96 0.44 5.17
C ALA A 7 -10.87 1.05 4.09
N GLY A 8 -10.52 0.88 2.80
CA GLY A 8 -11.27 1.45 1.68
C GLY A 8 -12.44 0.59 1.19
N LYS A 9 -12.48 -0.67 1.58
CA LYS A 9 -13.54 -1.62 1.16
C LYS A 9 -14.43 -2.01 2.34
N PRO A 10 -15.69 -2.42 2.09
CA PRO A 10 -16.59 -2.87 3.15
C PRO A 10 -15.95 -3.96 4.01
N PHE A 11 -15.92 -3.76 5.32
CA PHE A 11 -15.20 -4.61 6.28
C PHE A 11 -15.72 -6.07 6.30
N LYS A 12 -16.97 -6.30 5.87
CA LYS A 12 -17.53 -7.65 5.70
C LYS A 12 -16.66 -8.56 4.81
N HIS A 13 -15.94 -8.01 3.84
CA HIS A 13 -15.05 -8.80 2.97
C HIS A 13 -13.79 -9.23 3.73
N THR A 14 -13.22 -8.33 4.54
CA THR A 14 -12.09 -8.64 5.44
C THR A 14 -12.50 -9.67 6.47
N LEU A 15 -13.67 -9.48 7.10
CA LEU A 15 -14.23 -10.41 8.08
C LEU A 15 -14.42 -11.81 7.49
N ALA A 16 -14.95 -11.91 6.27
CA ALA A 16 -15.12 -13.19 5.58
C ALA A 16 -13.76 -13.84 5.26
N ALA A 17 -12.77 -13.06 4.81
CA ALA A 17 -11.41 -13.56 4.55
C ALA A 17 -10.71 -14.10 5.80
N LEU A 18 -11.04 -13.55 6.99
CA LEU A 18 -10.55 -13.99 8.29
C LEU A 18 -11.39 -15.12 8.91
N GLY A 19 -12.40 -15.64 8.17
CA GLY A 19 -13.31 -16.66 8.69
C GLY A 19 -14.16 -16.21 9.88
N GLY A 20 -14.45 -14.90 9.97
CA GLY A 20 -15.20 -14.29 11.07
C GLY A 20 -14.38 -14.11 12.37
N ASN A 21 -13.10 -14.47 12.39
CA ASN A 21 -12.28 -14.44 13.60
C ASN A 21 -11.34 -13.24 13.63
N LEU A 22 -11.69 -12.23 14.44
CA LEU A 22 -10.88 -11.02 14.63
C LEU A 22 -9.87 -11.11 15.79
N ARG A 23 -9.86 -12.21 16.56
CA ARG A 23 -8.97 -12.34 17.73
C ARG A 23 -7.48 -12.29 17.38
N LYS A 24 -7.13 -12.57 16.12
CA LYS A 24 -5.76 -12.52 15.62
C LYS A 24 -5.36 -11.14 15.08
N VAL A 25 -6.33 -10.23 14.90
CA VAL A 25 -6.07 -8.92 14.32
C VAL A 25 -5.48 -8.00 15.37
N VAL A 26 -4.25 -7.56 15.17
CA VAL A 26 -3.50 -6.70 16.10
C VAL A 26 -3.62 -5.21 15.75
N GLY A 27 -4.08 -4.88 14.55
CA GLY A 27 -4.31 -3.50 14.11
C GLY A 27 -4.63 -3.38 12.63
N CYS A 28 -4.95 -2.16 12.22
CA CYS A 28 -5.14 -1.74 10.84
C CYS A 28 -4.30 -0.48 10.57
N LEU A 29 -3.48 -0.49 9.52
CA LEU A 29 -2.70 0.66 9.08
C LEU A 29 -3.41 1.33 7.91
N ILE A 30 -3.51 2.65 7.94
CA ILE A 30 -4.08 3.45 6.83
C ILE A 30 -3.00 4.40 6.33
N THR A 31 -2.79 4.41 5.02
CA THR A 31 -1.77 5.24 4.38
C THR A 31 -2.17 6.69 4.27
N HIS A 32 -3.42 6.98 3.88
CA HIS A 32 -3.93 8.33 3.68
C HIS A 32 -5.47 8.39 3.66
N GLU A 33 -6.03 9.61 3.63
CA GLU A 33 -7.45 9.89 3.85
C GLU A 33 -8.38 9.67 2.66
N HIS A 34 -7.88 9.29 1.47
CA HIS A 34 -8.77 9.08 0.32
C HIS A 34 -9.78 7.95 0.56
N GLY A 35 -10.93 8.04 -0.12
CA GLY A 35 -12.07 7.18 0.15
C GLY A 35 -11.84 5.69 -0.11
N ASP A 36 -10.98 5.36 -1.06
CA ASP A 36 -10.57 3.99 -1.38
C ASP A 36 -9.54 3.41 -0.41
N HIS A 37 -9.00 4.22 0.52
CA HIS A 37 -8.07 3.84 1.59
C HIS A 37 -8.70 3.94 2.98
N ALA A 38 -9.37 5.06 3.30
CA ALA A 38 -9.95 5.34 4.62
C ALA A 38 -11.49 5.33 4.66
N GLY A 39 -12.17 5.22 3.51
CA GLY A 39 -13.61 5.44 3.41
C GLY A 39 -14.51 4.51 4.25
N ARG A 40 -13.96 3.42 4.78
CA ARG A 40 -14.64 2.47 5.66
C ARG A 40 -13.99 2.34 7.04
N ILE A 41 -13.19 3.34 7.43
CA ILE A 41 -12.50 3.36 8.72
C ILE A 41 -13.43 3.12 9.91
N SER A 42 -14.64 3.70 9.88
CA SER A 42 -15.67 3.47 10.91
C SER A 42 -16.07 2.02 11.06
N GLU A 43 -16.14 1.27 9.97
CA GLU A 43 -16.49 -0.15 10.04
C GLU A 43 -15.41 -0.93 10.80
N VAL A 44 -14.13 -0.63 10.57
CA VAL A 44 -12.99 -1.26 11.28
C VAL A 44 -13.02 -0.89 12.76
N LEU A 45 -13.17 0.40 13.07
CA LEU A 45 -13.25 0.91 14.44
C LEU A 45 -14.41 0.30 15.23
N ASN A 46 -15.60 0.15 14.61
CA ASN A 46 -16.79 -0.41 15.27
C ASN A 46 -16.63 -1.89 15.66
N TYR A 47 -15.68 -2.61 15.04
CA TYR A 47 -15.27 -3.94 15.48
C TYR A 47 -14.17 -3.92 16.55
N ALA A 48 -13.88 -2.74 17.12
CA ALA A 48 -12.83 -2.52 18.12
C ALA A 48 -11.42 -2.96 17.66
N VAL A 49 -11.16 -2.91 16.32
CA VAL A 49 -9.83 -3.11 15.78
C VAL A 49 -9.07 -1.78 15.89
N PRO A 50 -7.90 -1.74 16.54
CA PRO A 50 -7.09 -0.53 16.60
C PRO A 50 -6.66 -0.08 15.22
N VAL A 51 -6.91 1.18 14.88
CA VAL A 51 -6.52 1.79 13.60
C VAL A 51 -5.39 2.78 13.85
N PHE A 52 -4.39 2.79 12.97
CA PHE A 52 -3.21 3.66 13.05
C PHE A 52 -3.03 4.40 11.73
N ALA A 53 -2.86 5.71 11.79
CA ALA A 53 -2.62 6.60 10.64
C ALA A 53 -1.84 7.84 11.08
N SER A 54 -1.30 8.63 10.15
CA SER A 54 -0.74 9.93 10.47
C SER A 54 -1.82 10.89 11.01
N GLN A 55 -1.43 11.95 11.70
CA GLN A 55 -2.36 12.95 12.20
C GLN A 55 -3.13 13.61 11.05
N GLY A 56 -2.43 13.99 9.97
CA GLY A 56 -3.06 14.59 8.78
C GLY A 56 -4.06 13.64 8.10
N THR A 57 -3.74 12.34 8.04
CA THR A 57 -4.68 11.32 7.54
C THR A 57 -5.94 11.22 8.40
N ILE A 58 -5.80 11.26 9.74
CA ILE A 58 -6.95 11.21 10.66
C ILE A 58 -7.85 12.42 10.46
N GLU A 59 -7.28 13.62 10.40
CA GLU A 59 -8.00 14.86 10.17
C GLU A 59 -8.71 14.86 8.81
N GLY A 60 -8.02 14.47 7.74
CA GLY A 60 -8.59 14.36 6.40
C GLY A 60 -9.69 13.29 6.28
N ALA A 61 -9.63 12.25 7.10
CA ALA A 61 -10.61 11.17 7.15
C ALA A 61 -11.78 11.42 8.11
N GLU A 62 -11.82 12.54 8.85
CA GLU A 62 -12.85 12.83 9.86
C GLU A 62 -14.29 12.66 9.32
N LYS A 63 -14.52 13.03 8.07
CA LYS A 63 -15.81 12.85 7.38
C LYS A 63 -16.27 11.38 7.31
N TYR A 64 -15.36 10.42 7.41
CA TYR A 64 -15.64 8.98 7.39
C TYR A 64 -15.74 8.37 8.79
N ILE A 65 -15.29 9.08 9.85
CA ILE A 65 -15.28 8.59 11.22
C ILE A 65 -16.65 8.80 11.85
N ARG A 66 -17.40 7.70 11.99
CA ARG A 66 -18.75 7.64 12.61
C ARG A 66 -18.75 6.53 13.67
N SER A 67 -17.73 6.52 14.52
CA SER A 67 -17.51 5.52 15.57
C SER A 67 -17.27 6.20 16.91
N ASN A 68 -17.58 5.51 17.99
CA ASN A 68 -17.21 5.93 19.35
C ASN A 68 -15.72 5.67 19.62
N TYR A 69 -15.07 4.83 18.82
CA TYR A 69 -13.64 4.58 18.86
C TYR A 69 -12.92 5.54 17.93
N GLN A 70 -11.73 5.99 18.34
CA GLN A 70 -10.91 6.89 17.55
C GLN A 70 -9.66 6.16 17.01
N PRO A 71 -9.16 6.52 15.84
CA PRO A 71 -7.87 6.03 15.36
C PRO A 71 -6.73 6.58 16.22
N ASN A 72 -5.62 5.84 16.23
CA ASN A 72 -4.39 6.22 16.92
C ASN A 72 -3.49 6.98 15.96
N ALA A 73 -3.06 8.17 16.35
CA ALA A 73 -2.13 8.95 15.55
C ALA A 73 -0.71 8.38 15.63
N ILE A 74 -0.09 8.16 14.48
CA ILE A 74 1.32 7.86 14.34
C ILE A 74 2.08 9.18 14.48
N ARG A 75 2.95 9.29 15.49
CA ARG A 75 3.65 10.53 15.80
C ARG A 75 4.84 10.77 14.88
N ALA A 76 4.94 11.99 14.37
CA ALA A 76 6.13 12.46 13.67
C ALA A 76 7.15 13.03 14.70
N GLY A 77 8.42 12.79 14.46
CA GLY A 77 9.53 13.31 15.27
C GLY A 77 10.72 13.74 14.41
N ALA A 78 11.77 14.26 15.03
CA ALA A 78 12.96 14.76 14.33
C ALA A 78 13.67 13.70 13.44
N GLY A 79 13.51 12.42 13.73
CA GLY A 79 14.10 11.29 12.97
C GLY A 79 13.14 10.58 12.03
N GLY A 80 11.94 11.12 11.79
CA GLY A 80 10.88 10.49 11.03
C GLY A 80 9.67 10.11 11.91
N TYR A 81 8.90 9.12 11.51
CA TYR A 81 7.75 8.65 12.28
C TYR A 81 8.15 7.62 13.35
N GLU A 82 7.36 7.58 14.43
CA GLU A 82 7.56 6.60 15.49
C GLU A 82 7.35 5.16 14.97
N ARG A 83 8.20 4.26 15.48
CA ARG A 83 8.03 2.82 15.25
C ARG A 83 6.84 2.31 16.05
N LEU A 84 5.99 1.50 15.43
CA LEU A 84 4.91 0.81 16.12
C LEU A 84 5.28 -0.66 16.32
N ASN A 85 4.90 -1.20 17.50
CA ASN A 85 4.96 -2.62 17.78
C ASN A 85 3.51 -3.11 17.99
N LEU A 86 3.01 -3.92 17.07
CA LEU A 86 1.63 -4.38 17.02
C LEU A 86 1.63 -5.92 17.03
N GLY A 87 1.42 -6.53 18.19
CA GLY A 87 1.69 -7.96 18.36
C GLY A 87 3.14 -8.28 18.02
N GLY A 88 3.38 -9.27 17.17
CA GLY A 88 4.71 -9.62 16.65
C GLY A 88 5.19 -8.75 15.48
N PHE A 89 4.36 -7.80 15.01
CA PHE A 89 4.75 -6.91 13.92
C PHE A 89 5.50 -5.67 14.45
N THR A 90 6.62 -5.37 13.82
CA THR A 90 7.30 -4.07 13.92
C THR A 90 7.00 -3.29 12.66
N VAL A 91 6.43 -2.09 12.79
CA VAL A 91 6.06 -1.20 11.68
C VAL A 91 6.90 0.06 11.74
N ILE A 92 7.54 0.40 10.63
CA ILE A 92 8.31 1.63 10.43
C ILE A 92 7.61 2.42 9.32
N PRO A 93 6.84 3.46 9.66
CA PRO A 93 6.22 4.33 8.68
C PRO A 93 7.26 5.20 7.99
N PHE A 94 7.03 5.53 6.73
CA PHE A 94 7.84 6.49 5.97
C PHE A 94 6.92 7.40 5.13
N PRO A 95 7.36 8.63 4.81
CA PRO A 95 6.54 9.55 4.03
C PRO A 95 6.38 9.07 2.60
N ALA A 96 5.15 9.03 2.10
CA ALA A 96 4.82 8.87 0.69
C ALA A 96 4.74 10.24 -0.02
N LYS A 97 4.73 10.24 -1.34
CA LYS A 97 4.63 11.44 -2.18
C LYS A 97 3.35 11.39 -3.00
N HIS A 98 2.28 11.90 -2.42
CA HIS A 98 0.92 11.86 -2.96
C HIS A 98 0.17 13.16 -2.68
N ASP A 99 -0.96 13.39 -3.38
CA ASP A 99 -1.84 14.54 -3.18
C ASP A 99 -2.81 14.31 -2.00
N ALA A 100 -2.25 14.03 -0.83
CA ALA A 100 -2.92 13.77 0.44
C ALA A 100 -2.31 14.61 1.58
N ALA A 101 -3.01 14.71 2.72
CA ALA A 101 -2.60 15.59 3.82
C ALA A 101 -1.25 15.18 4.45
N GLU A 102 -1.09 13.90 4.76
CA GLU A 102 0.13 13.35 5.37
C GLU A 102 0.27 11.87 5.03
N PRO A 103 0.53 11.53 3.74
CA PRO A 103 0.50 10.15 3.27
C PRO A 103 1.73 9.37 3.73
N LEU A 104 1.51 8.10 4.12
CA LEU A 104 2.53 7.18 4.60
C LEU A 104 2.60 5.91 3.76
N GLY A 105 3.81 5.37 3.63
CA GLY A 105 4.05 3.97 3.34
C GLY A 105 4.56 3.25 4.58
N PHE A 106 4.64 1.92 4.55
CA PHE A 106 5.04 1.13 5.71
C PHE A 106 6.09 0.08 5.33
N TYR A 107 7.20 0.06 6.09
CA TYR A 107 8.04 -1.11 6.20
C TYR A 107 7.56 -1.92 7.42
N ILE A 108 7.21 -3.18 7.19
CA ILE A 108 6.61 -4.05 8.20
C ILE A 108 7.51 -5.28 8.35
N TRP A 109 7.89 -5.60 9.57
CA TRP A 109 8.67 -6.80 9.86
C TRP A 109 7.91 -7.73 10.79
N HIS A 110 7.97 -9.02 10.52
CA HIS A 110 7.49 -10.09 11.40
C HIS A 110 8.39 -11.31 11.26
N GLU A 111 8.52 -12.11 12.31
CA GLU A 111 9.43 -13.26 12.32
C GLU A 111 9.15 -14.27 11.19
N GLU A 112 7.88 -14.55 10.91
CA GLU A 112 7.45 -15.51 9.89
C GLU A 112 7.58 -14.96 8.46
N THR A 113 7.37 -13.67 8.26
CA THR A 113 7.32 -13.06 6.92
C THR A 113 8.60 -12.35 6.50
N GLY A 114 9.49 -12.04 7.46
CA GLY A 114 10.59 -11.12 7.24
C GLY A 114 10.10 -9.70 6.98
N GLY A 115 10.90 -8.90 6.27
CA GLY A 115 10.58 -7.53 5.91
C GLY A 115 9.59 -7.46 4.75
N ILE A 116 8.54 -6.67 4.92
CA ILE A 116 7.52 -6.38 3.90
C ILE A 116 7.53 -4.88 3.62
N LEU A 117 7.68 -4.49 2.37
CA LEU A 117 7.41 -3.12 1.91
C LEU A 117 5.95 -3.03 1.48
N PHE A 118 5.22 -2.05 2.02
CA PHE A 118 3.91 -1.63 1.54
C PHE A 118 3.97 -0.17 1.10
N ALA A 119 3.90 0.05 -0.21
CA ALA A 119 3.97 1.37 -0.84
C ALA A 119 2.89 1.50 -1.91
N THR A 120 1.90 2.33 -1.65
CA THR A 120 0.82 2.68 -2.55
C THR A 120 0.68 4.19 -2.63
N ASP A 121 0.07 4.70 -3.68
CA ASP A 121 -0.25 6.11 -3.83
C ASP A 121 0.96 7.02 -3.54
N THR A 122 1.98 6.83 -4.36
CA THR A 122 3.19 7.64 -4.31
C THR A 122 3.79 7.73 -5.71
N TYR A 123 4.23 8.91 -6.15
CA TYR A 123 4.91 9.01 -7.45
C TYR A 123 6.42 8.74 -7.35
N TYR A 124 6.96 8.63 -6.12
CA TYR A 124 8.38 8.41 -5.88
C TYR A 124 8.62 7.78 -4.50
N LEU A 125 9.56 6.83 -4.40
CA LEU A 125 10.05 6.31 -3.13
C LEU A 125 11.36 6.99 -2.76
N PRO A 126 11.39 7.76 -1.65
CA PRO A 126 12.56 8.57 -1.28
C PRO A 126 13.68 7.77 -0.61
N CYS A 127 13.48 6.49 -0.36
CA CYS A 127 14.41 5.65 0.38
C CYS A 127 14.44 4.21 -0.13
N THR A 128 15.46 3.47 0.27
CA THR A 128 15.59 2.04 0.07
C THR A 128 15.44 1.29 1.40
N PHE A 129 15.08 0.01 1.33
CA PHE A 129 14.76 -0.81 2.49
C PHE A 129 15.67 -2.02 2.56
N LYS A 130 16.19 -2.32 3.75
CA LYS A 130 17.04 -3.50 3.98
C LYS A 130 16.21 -4.69 4.45
N GLY A 131 16.63 -5.89 4.06
CA GLY A 131 16.03 -7.13 4.56
C GLY A 131 14.61 -7.38 4.07
N LEU A 132 14.28 -6.95 2.85
CA LEU A 132 13.00 -7.23 2.21
C LEU A 132 12.89 -8.71 1.87
N SER A 133 11.76 -9.30 2.25
CA SER A 133 11.36 -10.66 1.86
C SER A 133 10.12 -10.66 0.96
N ASN A 134 9.26 -9.66 1.10
CA ASN A 134 8.06 -9.51 0.28
C ASN A 134 7.80 -8.03 0.01
N ILE A 135 7.20 -7.70 -1.14
CA ILE A 135 6.93 -6.32 -1.56
C ILE A 135 5.51 -6.23 -2.08
N LEU A 136 4.73 -5.26 -1.54
CA LEU A 136 3.49 -4.78 -2.13
C LEU A 136 3.75 -3.34 -2.58
N ILE A 137 3.75 -3.13 -3.89
CA ILE A 137 4.10 -1.83 -4.47
C ILE A 137 3.11 -1.42 -5.55
N GLU A 138 2.75 -0.15 -5.56
CA GLU A 138 1.97 0.43 -6.64
C GLU A 138 2.68 0.31 -7.99
N CYS A 139 1.90 -0.01 -9.02
CA CYS A 139 2.31 0.09 -10.42
C CYS A 139 1.09 0.58 -11.21
N ASN A 140 0.81 1.90 -11.13
CA ASN A 140 -0.50 2.42 -11.47
C ASN A 140 -0.71 2.55 -12.97
N TYR A 141 0.23 3.13 -13.71
CA TYR A 141 0.03 3.48 -15.10
C TYR A 141 1.25 3.23 -16.00
N ASP A 142 0.96 3.07 -17.28
CA ASP A 142 1.95 3.11 -18.37
C ASP A 142 1.98 4.53 -18.95
N PRO A 143 3.13 5.22 -18.98
CA PRO A 143 3.23 6.56 -19.54
C PRO A 143 2.79 6.67 -21.00
N ASP A 144 3.00 5.63 -21.81
CA ASP A 144 2.63 5.64 -23.23
C ASP A 144 1.13 5.44 -23.42
N ILE A 145 0.49 4.59 -22.60
CA ILE A 145 -0.97 4.45 -22.57
C ILE A 145 -1.60 5.78 -22.15
N LEU A 146 -1.10 6.37 -21.07
CA LEU A 146 -1.61 7.62 -20.52
C LEU A 146 -1.49 8.77 -21.55
N ALA A 147 -0.35 8.89 -22.25
CA ALA A 147 -0.12 9.90 -23.28
C ALA A 147 -1.03 9.70 -24.49
N ARG A 148 -1.23 8.45 -24.95
CA ARG A 148 -2.16 8.16 -26.06
C ARG A 148 -3.61 8.53 -25.72
N ARG A 149 -4.05 8.30 -24.49
CA ARG A 149 -5.40 8.66 -24.06
C ARG A 149 -5.64 10.18 -24.06
N VAL A 150 -4.62 10.96 -23.70
CA VAL A 150 -4.70 12.42 -23.83
C VAL A 150 -4.74 12.84 -25.29
N ALA A 151 -3.85 12.29 -26.13
CA ALA A 151 -3.80 12.59 -27.58
C ALA A 151 -5.12 12.25 -28.29
N ASN A 152 -5.81 11.20 -27.87
CA ASN A 152 -7.11 10.79 -28.39
C ASN A 152 -8.28 11.61 -27.82
N GLY A 153 -8.06 12.45 -26.80
CA GLY A 153 -9.12 13.20 -26.13
C GLY A 153 -9.95 12.37 -25.11
N ASP A 154 -9.51 11.15 -24.77
CA ASP A 154 -10.20 10.28 -23.80
C ASP A 154 -10.14 10.84 -22.39
N ILE A 155 -9.07 11.56 -22.06
CA ILE A 155 -8.84 12.21 -20.77
C ILE A 155 -8.20 13.60 -20.96
N PRO A 156 -8.48 14.58 -20.10
CA PRO A 156 -7.85 15.90 -20.16
C PRO A 156 -6.40 15.86 -19.68
N GLU A 157 -5.55 16.76 -20.18
CA GLU A 157 -4.14 16.92 -19.76
C GLU A 157 -3.98 17.14 -18.24
N VAL A 158 -4.90 17.88 -17.63
CA VAL A 158 -4.89 18.11 -16.17
C VAL A 158 -4.94 16.78 -15.39
N LEU A 159 -5.72 15.81 -15.87
CA LEU A 159 -5.77 14.48 -15.24
C LEU A 159 -4.46 13.72 -15.44
N GLN A 160 -3.82 13.81 -16.63
CA GLN A 160 -2.52 13.23 -16.87
C GLN A 160 -1.47 13.76 -15.87
N GLU A 161 -1.42 15.07 -15.71
CA GLU A 161 -0.46 15.71 -14.80
C GLU A 161 -0.70 15.30 -13.34
N ARG A 162 -1.97 15.22 -12.92
CA ARG A 162 -2.34 14.71 -11.60
C ARG A 162 -1.85 13.27 -11.40
N VAL A 163 -2.13 12.37 -12.34
CA VAL A 163 -1.70 10.96 -12.26
C VAL A 163 -0.18 10.87 -12.12
N ARG A 164 0.58 11.65 -12.89
CA ARG A 164 2.05 11.68 -12.83
C ARG A 164 2.61 12.15 -11.50
N ARG A 165 1.91 13.03 -10.80
CA ARG A 165 2.32 13.61 -9.50
C ARG A 165 1.76 12.84 -8.30
N SER A 166 0.95 11.84 -8.54
CA SER A 166 0.27 11.10 -7.46
C SER A 166 0.65 9.64 -7.40
N HIS A 167 1.09 9.04 -8.54
CA HIS A 167 1.22 7.59 -8.65
C HIS A 167 2.52 7.12 -9.32
N LEU A 168 3.00 5.93 -8.96
CA LEU A 168 4.11 5.26 -9.64
C LEU A 168 3.68 4.81 -11.03
N SER A 169 4.44 5.22 -12.04
CA SER A 169 4.39 4.61 -13.37
C SER A 169 5.04 3.21 -13.34
N TYR A 170 4.84 2.44 -14.40
CA TYR A 170 5.58 1.19 -14.64
C TYR A 170 7.11 1.39 -14.51
N TYR A 171 7.66 2.45 -15.11
CA TYR A 171 9.10 2.70 -15.10
C TYR A 171 9.59 3.12 -13.71
N THR A 172 8.90 4.03 -13.03
CA THR A 172 9.29 4.45 -11.67
C THR A 172 9.10 3.33 -10.65
N CYS A 173 8.12 2.45 -10.82
CA CYS A 173 7.98 1.23 -10.02
C CYS A 173 9.18 0.30 -10.23
N LEU A 174 9.57 0.05 -11.47
CA LEU A 174 10.72 -0.79 -11.80
C LEU A 174 12.03 -0.21 -11.26
N ASP A 175 12.23 1.10 -11.36
CA ASP A 175 13.41 1.78 -10.81
C ASP A 175 13.44 1.69 -9.28
N ALA A 176 12.31 1.87 -8.60
CA ALA A 176 12.19 1.69 -7.16
C ALA A 176 12.53 0.26 -6.73
N LEU A 177 12.07 -0.74 -7.47
CA LEU A 177 12.43 -2.14 -7.23
C LEU A 177 13.93 -2.39 -7.40
N ARG A 178 14.54 -1.89 -8.48
CA ARG A 178 15.98 -2.05 -8.78
C ARG A 178 16.88 -1.31 -7.78
N ALA A 179 16.42 -0.25 -7.19
CA ALA A 179 17.16 0.49 -6.15
C ALA A 179 17.28 -0.29 -4.84
N ASN A 180 16.45 -1.32 -4.63
CA ASN A 180 16.46 -2.17 -3.44
C ASN A 180 17.23 -3.47 -3.66
N ASP A 181 17.76 -4.04 -2.57
CA ASP A 181 18.30 -5.40 -2.60
C ASP A 181 17.15 -6.41 -2.65
N LEU A 182 16.97 -7.02 -3.81
CA LEU A 182 15.93 -8.02 -4.03
C LEU A 182 16.40 -9.46 -3.76
N THR A 183 17.64 -9.69 -3.33
CA THR A 183 18.22 -11.05 -3.20
C THR A 183 17.32 -11.97 -2.39
N ALA A 184 16.84 -11.52 -1.23
CA ALA A 184 15.96 -12.28 -0.34
C ALA A 184 14.45 -12.10 -0.63
N VAL A 185 14.09 -11.35 -1.66
CA VAL A 185 12.67 -11.11 -1.98
C VAL A 185 12.06 -12.34 -2.64
N ASN A 186 10.97 -12.84 -2.06
CA ASN A 186 10.22 -14.01 -2.52
C ASN A 186 9.07 -13.62 -3.45
N ASN A 187 8.32 -12.57 -3.08
CA ASN A 187 7.15 -12.13 -3.82
C ASN A 187 7.16 -10.61 -4.02
N ILE A 188 6.79 -10.19 -5.22
CA ILE A 188 6.41 -8.82 -5.54
C ILE A 188 4.93 -8.83 -5.92
N VAL A 189 4.13 -8.01 -5.25
CA VAL A 189 2.70 -7.87 -5.53
C VAL A 189 2.45 -6.48 -6.06
N LEU A 190 2.03 -6.38 -7.31
CA LEU A 190 1.63 -5.12 -7.93
C LEU A 190 0.22 -4.78 -7.45
N ILE A 191 0.10 -3.63 -6.84
CA ILE A 191 -1.16 -3.09 -6.30
C ILE A 191 -1.52 -1.79 -7.01
N HIS A 192 -2.75 -1.34 -6.83
CA HIS A 192 -3.26 -0.05 -7.30
C HIS A 192 -3.04 0.21 -8.80
N ILE A 193 -3.24 -0.80 -9.64
CA ILE A 193 -3.15 -0.70 -11.08
C ILE A 193 -4.39 0.01 -11.62
N SER A 194 -4.21 1.03 -12.46
CA SER A 194 -5.32 1.74 -13.10
C SER A 194 -5.94 0.89 -14.21
N ASP A 195 -7.26 0.67 -14.16
CA ASP A 195 -7.99 -0.10 -15.19
C ASP A 195 -7.89 0.53 -16.59
N GLY A 196 -7.75 1.86 -16.68
CA GLY A 196 -7.72 2.57 -17.96
C GLY A 196 -6.33 3.00 -18.42
N ASN A 197 -5.36 3.12 -17.53
CA ASN A 197 -4.04 3.67 -17.82
C ASN A 197 -2.90 2.65 -17.65
N GLY A 198 -3.21 1.40 -17.26
CA GLY A 198 -2.23 0.35 -17.00
C GLY A 198 -2.55 -0.94 -17.75
N ASP A 199 -1.52 -1.72 -18.03
CA ASP A 199 -1.62 -3.11 -18.46
C ASP A 199 -0.95 -3.99 -17.40
N GLY A 200 -1.75 -4.48 -16.47
CA GLY A 200 -1.24 -5.27 -15.34
C GLY A 200 -0.54 -6.55 -15.77
N VAL A 201 -0.94 -7.17 -16.89
CA VAL A 201 -0.27 -8.37 -17.41
C VAL A 201 1.12 -8.02 -17.95
N ALA A 202 1.22 -6.98 -18.78
CA ALA A 202 2.49 -6.50 -19.28
C ALA A 202 3.42 -6.03 -18.14
N PHE A 203 2.87 -5.34 -17.12
CA PHE A 203 3.64 -4.93 -15.93
C PHE A 203 4.21 -6.12 -15.20
N ARG A 204 3.39 -7.13 -14.90
CA ARG A 204 3.83 -8.35 -14.22
C ARG A 204 4.96 -9.04 -14.99
N GLU A 205 4.78 -9.24 -16.30
CA GLU A 205 5.75 -9.93 -17.15
C GLU A 205 7.06 -9.14 -17.27
N GLY A 206 6.97 -7.83 -17.49
CA GLY A 206 8.13 -6.95 -17.58
C GLY A 206 8.92 -6.90 -16.27
N ILE A 207 8.26 -6.74 -15.13
CA ILE A 207 8.93 -6.71 -13.82
C ILE A 207 9.51 -8.07 -13.48
N ALA A 208 8.80 -9.18 -13.73
CA ALA A 208 9.32 -10.52 -13.50
C ALA A 208 10.59 -10.79 -14.32
N LYS A 209 10.58 -10.42 -15.61
CA LYS A 209 11.75 -10.53 -16.49
C LYS A 209 12.92 -9.67 -16.01
N ALA A 210 12.65 -8.45 -15.56
CA ALA A 210 13.68 -7.49 -15.18
C ALA A 210 14.30 -7.79 -13.80
N THR A 211 13.55 -8.42 -12.88
CA THR A 211 13.97 -8.69 -11.51
C THR A 211 14.33 -10.15 -11.24
N GLY A 212 13.86 -11.08 -12.08
CA GLY A 212 13.97 -12.51 -11.85
C GLY A 212 13.11 -13.01 -10.67
N LYS A 213 12.11 -12.21 -10.23
CA LYS A 213 11.29 -12.52 -9.04
C LYS A 213 9.88 -12.97 -9.42
N THR A 214 9.23 -13.68 -8.50
CA THR A 214 7.81 -14.00 -8.62
C THR A 214 6.99 -12.73 -8.46
N VAL A 215 6.18 -12.39 -9.48
CA VAL A 215 5.36 -11.18 -9.50
C VAL A 215 3.89 -11.56 -9.61
N HIS A 216 3.08 -10.98 -8.74
CA HIS A 216 1.63 -11.15 -8.68
C HIS A 216 0.92 -9.84 -8.98
N ILE A 217 -0.30 -9.91 -9.51
CA ILE A 217 -1.22 -8.78 -9.60
C ILE A 217 -2.24 -8.93 -8.48
N ALA A 218 -2.37 -7.92 -7.63
CA ALA A 218 -3.39 -7.90 -6.60
C ALA A 218 -4.79 -7.93 -7.21
N LYS A 219 -5.64 -8.83 -6.70
CA LYS A 219 -7.05 -8.92 -7.05
C LYS A 219 -7.85 -9.45 -5.87
N PRO A 220 -9.16 -9.18 -5.82
CA PRO A 220 -10.01 -9.69 -4.74
C PRO A 220 -9.86 -11.20 -4.57
N GLY A 221 -9.65 -11.65 -3.33
CA GLY A 221 -9.51 -13.07 -2.98
C GLY A 221 -8.14 -13.69 -3.25
N LEU A 222 -7.16 -12.94 -3.77
CA LEU A 222 -5.79 -13.43 -3.92
C LEU A 222 -5.21 -13.81 -2.56
N LYS A 223 -4.64 -15.01 -2.46
CA LYS A 223 -3.92 -15.51 -1.29
C LYS A 223 -2.50 -15.88 -1.68
N ILE A 224 -1.53 -15.30 -1.00
CA ILE A 224 -0.10 -15.54 -1.25
C ILE A 224 0.55 -15.90 0.09
N LYS A 225 1.47 -16.85 0.07
CA LYS A 225 2.29 -17.17 1.23
C LYS A 225 3.43 -16.15 1.32
N PHE A 226 3.35 -15.28 2.29
CA PHE A 226 4.44 -14.38 2.64
C PHE A 226 5.33 -15.04 3.68
N ASN A 227 6.31 -15.80 3.21
CA ASN A 227 7.31 -16.41 4.06
C ASN A 227 8.57 -15.55 4.06
N LYS A 228 9.35 -15.61 5.15
CA LYS A 228 10.68 -15.01 5.26
C LYS A 228 11.67 -15.68 4.30
N THR A 229 11.55 -16.97 4.15
CA THR A 229 12.36 -17.81 3.24
C THR A 229 11.45 -18.41 2.18
N PRO A 230 11.94 -18.67 0.96
CA PRO A 230 11.11 -19.21 -0.14
C PRO A 230 10.62 -20.64 0.10
N PHE A 231 11.17 -21.37 1.06
CA PHE A 231 10.88 -22.77 1.39
C PHE A 231 10.71 -22.98 2.88
#